data_be71952685edb4fd367b9f873c4b2bcb
#
_entry.id   be71952685edb4fd367b9f873c4b2bcb
#
_cell.length_a   1.000
_cell.length_b   1.000
_cell.length_c   1.000
_cell.angle_alpha   90.00
_cell.angle_beta   90.00
_cell.angle_gamma   90.00
#
_symmetry.space_group_name_H-M   'P 1'
#
loop_
_entity.id
_entity.type
_entity.pdbx_description
1 polymer ?
#
loop_
_entity_poly.entity_id
_entity_poly.type
_entity_poly.pdbx_seq_one_letter_code
_entity_poly.pdbx_strand_id
1 'polypeptide(L)'
;LDPFSKNKKQRNKLNIQGDSYDSKLDIAKLISLSNKYQNLEIKFIKNGMYSTIFSTNDELFFDPYHIGVISSKIESKTFCLKFSRTENERDLYTIFKAHFEVLWKESTNLKSWLAKNENKYTNLPKLN
;
A
#
# COMPACT_ATOMS: atom_id res chain seq x y z
N LEU A 1 1.24 -2.24 2.72
CA LEU A 1 2.23 -3.29 2.99
C LEU A 1 2.29 -3.55 4.49
N ASP A 2 2.39 -4.83 4.90
CA ASP A 2 2.55 -5.19 6.31
C ASP A 2 3.87 -4.60 6.85
N PRO A 3 3.81 -3.72 7.87
CA PRO A 3 5.00 -3.05 8.40
C PRO A 3 6.03 -4.00 9.02
N PHE A 4 5.65 -5.23 9.37
CA PHE A 4 6.56 -6.24 9.92
C PHE A 4 7.08 -7.24 8.89
N SER A 5 6.64 -7.17 7.66
CA SER A 5 7.08 -8.09 6.62
C SER A 5 8.58 -7.93 6.34
N LYS A 6 9.24 -9.05 5.98
CA LYS A 6 10.64 -9.03 5.52
C LYS A 6 10.80 -8.13 4.30
N ASN A 7 9.80 -8.08 3.44
CA ASN A 7 9.78 -7.27 2.23
C ASN A 7 9.80 -5.77 2.52
N LYS A 8 9.11 -5.30 3.58
CA LYS A 8 9.22 -3.90 4.00
C LYS A 8 10.62 -3.58 4.48
N LYS A 9 11.23 -4.45 5.28
CA LYS A 9 12.61 -4.25 5.76
C LYS A 9 13.60 -4.18 4.59
N GLN A 10 13.44 -5.03 3.59
CA GLN A 10 14.28 -5.03 2.40
C GLN A 10 14.06 -3.75 1.58
N ARG A 11 12.82 -3.32 1.37
CA ARG A 11 12.50 -2.06 0.70
C ARG A 11 13.12 -0.85 1.40
N ASN A 12 13.01 -0.78 2.73
CA ASN A 12 13.61 0.31 3.50
C ASN A 12 15.12 0.36 3.41
N LYS A 13 15.79 -0.80 3.27
CA LYS A 13 17.24 -0.86 3.01
C LYS A 13 17.63 -0.34 1.62
N LEU A 14 16.76 -0.55 0.64
CA LEU A 14 16.96 -0.08 -0.74
C LEU A 14 16.56 1.40 -0.90
N ASN A 15 15.75 1.91 -0.02
CA ASN A 15 15.33 3.31 0.00
C ASN A 15 16.37 4.10 0.79
N ILE A 16 17.30 4.71 0.08
CA ILE A 16 18.47 5.42 0.65
C ILE A 16 18.07 6.73 1.34
N GLN A 17 16.89 7.21 1.13
CA GLN A 17 16.34 8.34 1.89
C GLN A 17 15.79 7.82 3.21
N GLY A 18 16.53 8.08 4.26
CA GLY A 18 16.32 7.66 5.62
C GLY A 18 15.12 8.31 6.33
N ASP A 19 13.97 8.31 5.73
CA ASP A 19 12.73 8.56 6.44
C ASP A 19 12.50 7.37 7.36
N SER A 20 12.77 7.61 8.63
CA SER A 20 12.33 6.75 9.72
C SER A 20 10.81 6.74 9.71
N TYR A 21 10.23 5.85 8.92
CA TYR A 21 8.80 5.67 8.82
C TYR A 21 8.30 5.26 10.20
N ASP A 22 7.66 6.17 10.91
CA ASP A 22 7.03 5.84 12.19
C ASP A 22 5.76 5.01 11.93
N SER A 23 6.00 3.70 11.78
CA SER A 23 4.94 2.75 11.49
C SER A 23 3.82 2.76 12.56
N LYS A 24 4.13 3.23 13.78
CA LYS A 24 3.15 3.33 14.86
C LYS A 24 2.19 4.51 14.63
N LEU A 25 2.72 5.66 14.24
CA LEU A 25 1.90 6.83 13.91
C LEU A 25 0.99 6.56 12.71
N ASP A 26 1.51 5.85 11.71
CA ASP A 26 0.71 5.52 10.53
C ASP A 26 -0.39 4.50 10.83
N ILE A 27 -0.13 3.50 11.66
CA ILE A 27 -1.18 2.57 12.10
C ILE A 27 -2.25 3.30 12.91
N ALA A 28 -1.88 4.22 13.80
CA ALA A 28 -2.84 5.03 14.53
C ALA A 28 -3.73 5.89 13.60
N LYS A 29 -3.15 6.48 12.56
CA LYS A 29 -3.90 7.21 11.53
C LYS A 29 -4.86 6.29 10.76
N LEU A 30 -4.42 5.09 10.37
CA LEU A 30 -5.27 4.13 9.66
C LEU A 30 -6.45 3.68 10.52
N ILE A 31 -6.25 3.43 11.82
CA ILE A 31 -7.34 3.11 12.77
C ILE A 31 -8.32 4.28 12.85
N SER A 32 -7.83 5.50 13.01
CA SER A 32 -8.67 6.70 13.08
C SER A 32 -9.50 6.91 11.81
N LEU A 33 -8.90 6.68 10.65
CA LEU A 33 -9.60 6.75 9.36
C LEU A 33 -10.66 5.65 9.23
N SER A 34 -10.35 4.42 9.62
CA SER A 34 -11.30 3.30 9.60
C SER A 34 -12.50 3.55 10.52
N ASN A 35 -12.27 4.13 11.70
CA ASN A 35 -13.35 4.50 12.62
C ASN A 35 -14.22 5.66 12.09
N LYS A 36 -13.60 6.58 11.35
CA LYS A 36 -14.32 7.74 10.79
C LYS A 36 -15.14 7.41 9.56
N TYR A 37 -14.67 6.51 8.70
CA TYR A 37 -15.27 6.21 7.42
C TYR A 37 -15.67 4.73 7.34
N GLN A 38 -16.96 4.43 7.49
CA GLN A 38 -17.49 3.05 7.48
C GLN A 38 -17.33 2.35 6.13
N ASN A 39 -17.20 3.10 5.04
CA ASN A 39 -16.98 2.58 3.69
C ASN A 39 -15.49 2.41 3.35
N LEU A 40 -14.59 2.65 4.30
CA LEU A 40 -13.15 2.45 4.11
C LEU A 40 -12.74 1.08 4.60
N GLU A 41 -12.28 0.23 3.71
CA GLU A 41 -11.69 -1.06 4.04
C GLU A 41 -10.15 -0.98 3.93
N ILE A 42 -9.47 -1.43 4.97
CA ILE A 42 -8.00 -1.43 5.05
C ILE A 42 -7.50 -2.85 5.23
N LYS A 43 -6.55 -3.24 4.40
CA LYS A 43 -5.90 -4.55 4.48
C LYS A 43 -4.38 -4.42 4.40
N PHE A 44 -3.69 -5.40 4.98
CA PHE A 44 -2.24 -5.52 4.95
C PHE A 44 -1.81 -6.71 4.12
N ILE A 45 -0.91 -6.48 3.19
CA ILE A 45 -0.28 -7.53 2.38
C ILE A 45 1.13 -7.82 2.89
N LYS A 46 1.51 -9.09 2.93
CA LYS A 46 2.86 -9.54 3.30
C LYS A 46 3.82 -9.52 2.13
N ASN A 47 3.30 -9.76 0.93
CA ASN A 47 4.09 -9.81 -0.30
C ASN A 47 4.65 -8.43 -0.66
N GLY A 48 5.83 -8.42 -1.27
CA GLY A 48 6.44 -7.18 -1.73
C GLY A 48 5.59 -6.52 -2.81
N MET A 49 5.30 -5.24 -2.64
CA MET A 49 4.74 -4.39 -3.70
C MET A 49 5.81 -3.41 -4.13
N TYR A 50 6.10 -3.38 -5.42
CA TYR A 50 7.09 -2.49 -6.02
C TYR A 50 6.45 -1.37 -6.85
N SER A 51 5.20 -1.09 -6.56
CA SER A 51 4.43 -0.03 -7.22
C SER A 51 3.31 0.47 -6.33
N THR A 52 2.87 1.68 -6.59
CA THR A 52 1.58 2.20 -6.11
C THR A 52 0.58 2.03 -7.23
N ILE A 53 -0.60 1.52 -6.91
CA ILE A 53 -1.74 1.43 -7.83
C ILE A 53 -2.88 2.23 -7.22
N PHE A 54 -3.38 3.20 -7.95
CA PHE A 54 -4.61 3.90 -7.63
C PHE A 54 -5.61 3.66 -8.76
N SER A 55 -6.80 3.17 -8.45
CA SER A 55 -7.81 2.89 -9.47
C SER A 55 -9.18 3.40 -9.09
N THR A 56 -9.91 3.85 -10.09
CA THR A 56 -11.34 4.12 -10.07
C THR A 56 -12.08 3.03 -10.87
N ASN A 57 -13.34 3.25 -11.19
CA ASN A 57 -14.09 2.36 -12.07
C ASN A 57 -13.62 2.40 -13.52
N ASP A 58 -13.04 3.51 -13.96
CA ASP A 58 -12.74 3.79 -15.36
C ASP A 58 -11.26 3.99 -15.64
N GLU A 59 -10.48 4.32 -14.61
CA GLU A 59 -9.08 4.69 -14.75
C GLU A 59 -8.21 4.01 -13.70
N LEU A 60 -6.98 3.68 -14.10
CA LEU A 60 -5.95 3.14 -13.22
C LEU A 60 -4.65 3.93 -13.41
N PHE A 61 -4.05 4.30 -12.30
CA PHE A 61 -2.76 4.96 -12.24
C PHE A 61 -1.75 4.00 -11.62
N PHE A 62 -0.66 3.79 -12.31
CA PHE A 62 0.43 2.92 -11.90
C PHE A 62 1.70 3.72 -11.75
N ASP A 63 2.22 3.76 -10.54
CA ASP A 63 3.49 4.42 -10.21
C ASP A 63 4.49 3.35 -9.74
N PRO A 64 5.48 2.98 -10.56
CA PRO A 64 6.50 2.02 -10.17
C PRO A 64 7.42 2.63 -9.12
N TYR A 65 7.76 1.88 -8.07
CA TYR A 65 8.77 2.32 -7.12
C TYR A 65 10.13 2.44 -7.77
N HIS A 66 10.73 3.60 -7.61
CA HIS A 66 12.05 3.90 -8.14
C HIS A 66 13.13 3.28 -7.25
N ILE A 67 13.34 1.98 -7.39
CA ILE A 67 14.40 1.26 -6.67
C ILE A 67 15.77 1.73 -7.20
N GLY A 68 16.66 2.13 -6.29
CA GLY A 68 18.03 2.57 -6.65
C GLY A 68 18.15 4.03 -7.05
N VAL A 69 17.11 4.83 -6.87
CA VAL A 69 17.20 6.28 -7.04
C VAL A 69 17.96 6.89 -5.86
N ILE A 70 19.12 7.46 -6.15
CA ILE A 70 20.10 7.93 -5.15
C ILE A 70 19.90 9.40 -4.75
N SER A 71 18.99 10.14 -5.39
CA SER A 71 18.93 11.59 -5.21
C SER A 71 17.50 12.11 -5.16
N SER A 72 17.21 12.94 -4.16
CA SER A 72 15.96 13.70 -4.01
C SER A 72 15.58 14.53 -5.25
N LYS A 73 16.52 14.84 -6.12
CA LYS A 73 16.27 15.55 -7.37
C LYS A 73 15.57 14.70 -8.44
N ILE A 74 15.49 13.39 -8.27
CA ILE A 74 14.86 12.49 -9.25
C ILE A 74 13.38 12.29 -8.93
N GLU A 75 12.92 12.50 -7.71
CA GLU A 75 11.50 12.44 -7.34
C GLU A 75 10.63 13.38 -8.19
N SER A 76 11.19 14.53 -8.59
CA SER A 76 10.50 15.46 -9.50
C SER A 76 10.44 14.98 -10.96
N LYS A 77 11.10 13.87 -11.31
CA LYS A 77 11.13 13.28 -12.67
C LYS A 77 10.48 11.92 -12.74
N THR A 78 9.75 11.51 -11.71
CA THR A 78 9.00 10.27 -11.70
C THR A 78 7.85 10.36 -12.70
N PHE A 79 7.48 9.23 -13.28
CA PHE A 79 6.35 9.16 -14.19
C PHE A 79 5.27 8.24 -13.59
N CYS A 80 4.04 8.57 -13.87
CA CYS A 80 2.91 7.75 -13.56
C CYS A 80 2.24 7.33 -14.88
N LEU A 81 1.99 6.03 -15.04
CA LEU A 81 1.27 5.52 -16.18
C LEU A 81 -0.23 5.55 -15.88
N LYS A 82 -1.02 6.09 -16.80
CA LYS A 82 -2.47 6.09 -16.75
C LYS A 82 -3.01 5.11 -17.77
N PHE A 83 -3.90 4.26 -17.32
CA PHE A 83 -4.64 3.32 -18.18
C PHE A 83 -6.14 3.58 -18.02
N SER A 84 -6.83 3.76 -19.13
CA SER A 84 -8.29 3.87 -19.15
C SER A 84 -8.88 2.50 -19.43
N ARG A 85 -10.02 2.21 -18.81
CA ARG A 85 -10.81 1.02 -19.10
C ARG A 85 -11.33 1.11 -20.52
N THR A 86 -11.26 0.00 -21.24
CA THR A 86 -11.85 -0.16 -22.56
C THR A 86 -12.86 -1.32 -22.57
N GLU A 87 -13.50 -1.56 -23.69
CA GLU A 87 -14.36 -2.73 -23.87
C GLU A 87 -13.55 -4.02 -24.07
N ASN A 88 -12.23 -3.90 -24.20
CA ASN A 88 -11.34 -5.04 -24.38
C ASN A 88 -10.96 -5.63 -23.02
N GLU A 89 -11.38 -6.86 -22.75
CA GLU A 89 -11.05 -7.60 -21.52
C GLU A 89 -9.54 -7.83 -21.29
N ARG A 90 -8.71 -7.61 -22.31
CA ARG A 90 -7.24 -7.74 -22.24
C ARG A 90 -6.52 -6.40 -22.19
N ASP A 91 -7.22 -5.32 -21.90
CA ASP A 91 -6.57 -4.04 -21.72
C ASP A 91 -5.73 -4.01 -20.41
N LEU A 92 -4.78 -3.08 -20.34
CA LEU A 92 -3.89 -2.98 -19.19
C LEU A 92 -4.64 -2.61 -17.90
N TYR A 93 -5.73 -1.84 -17.99
CA TYR A 93 -6.59 -1.57 -16.84
C TYR A 93 -7.12 -2.86 -16.22
N THR A 94 -7.73 -3.72 -17.03
CA THR A 94 -8.33 -4.99 -16.60
C THR A 94 -7.27 -5.94 -16.03
N ILE A 95 -6.10 -6.03 -16.66
CA ILE A 95 -4.99 -6.86 -16.17
C ILE A 95 -4.51 -6.39 -14.78
N PHE A 96 -4.24 -5.10 -14.61
CA PHE A 96 -3.79 -4.56 -13.32
C PHE A 96 -4.87 -4.61 -12.25
N LYS A 97 -6.13 -4.43 -12.64
CA LYS A 97 -7.28 -4.57 -11.72
C LYS A 97 -7.40 -5.99 -11.20
N ALA A 98 -7.32 -6.99 -12.07
CA ALA A 98 -7.33 -8.40 -11.67
C ALA A 98 -6.16 -8.75 -10.74
N HIS A 99 -4.96 -8.23 -11.03
CA HIS A 99 -3.81 -8.40 -10.15
C HIS A 99 -4.05 -7.79 -8.75
N PHE A 100 -4.59 -6.58 -8.70
CA PHE A 100 -4.96 -5.95 -7.43
C PHE A 100 -5.98 -6.79 -6.64
N GLU A 101 -6.99 -7.35 -7.29
CA GLU A 101 -8.02 -8.17 -6.65
C GLU A 101 -7.45 -9.43 -6.02
N VAL A 102 -6.50 -10.09 -6.68
CA VAL A 102 -5.77 -11.24 -6.12
C VAL A 102 -5.03 -10.81 -4.84
N LEU A 103 -4.26 -9.73 -4.90
CA LEU A 103 -3.53 -9.22 -3.75
C LEU A 103 -4.48 -8.82 -2.60
N TRP A 104 -5.61 -8.22 -2.94
CA TRP A 104 -6.64 -7.82 -1.98
C TRP A 104 -7.26 -9.02 -1.28
N LYS A 105 -7.56 -10.09 -2.01
CA LYS A 105 -8.10 -11.34 -1.48
C LYS A 105 -7.13 -12.03 -0.53
N GLU A 106 -5.84 -12.02 -0.83
CA GLU A 106 -4.79 -12.62 -0.01
C GLU A 106 -4.38 -11.76 1.20
N SER A 107 -4.86 -10.53 1.27
CA SER A 107 -4.50 -9.58 2.31
C SER A 107 -5.23 -9.84 3.62
N THR A 108 -4.64 -9.44 4.74
CA THR A 108 -5.23 -9.51 6.07
C THR A 108 -5.91 -8.18 6.39
N ASN A 109 -7.19 -8.19 6.79
CA ASN A 109 -7.89 -6.99 7.20
C ASN A 109 -7.28 -6.36 8.47
N LEU A 110 -7.54 -5.07 8.67
CA LEU A 110 -6.98 -4.29 9.78
C LEU A 110 -7.27 -4.93 11.15
N LYS A 111 -8.50 -5.36 11.40
CA LYS A 111 -8.90 -5.96 12.68
C LYS A 111 -8.12 -7.24 13.00
N SER A 112 -8.06 -8.15 12.05
CA SER A 112 -7.32 -9.41 12.20
C SER A 112 -5.81 -9.18 12.30
N TRP A 113 -5.30 -8.16 11.60
CA TRP A 113 -3.90 -7.80 11.66
C TRP A 113 -3.54 -7.21 13.02
N LEU A 114 -4.36 -6.33 13.59
CA LEU A 114 -4.17 -5.75 14.92
C LEU A 114 -4.16 -6.84 15.99
N ALA A 115 -5.12 -7.76 15.98
CA ALA A 115 -5.19 -8.86 16.93
C ALA A 115 -3.92 -9.72 16.93
N LYS A 116 -3.33 -9.98 15.77
CA LYS A 116 -2.07 -10.74 15.63
C LYS A 116 -0.82 -9.98 16.09
N ASN A 117 -0.89 -8.65 16.17
CA ASN A 117 0.25 -7.80 16.46
C ASN A 117 0.07 -6.94 17.70
N GLU A 118 -0.92 -7.24 18.53
CA GLU A 118 -1.29 -6.47 19.73
C GLU A 118 -0.09 -6.20 20.64
N ASN A 119 0.74 -7.20 20.87
CA ASN A 119 1.93 -7.09 21.73
C ASN A 119 3.04 -6.19 21.15
N LYS A 120 2.95 -5.77 19.89
CA LYS A 120 3.98 -4.94 19.23
C LYS A 120 3.66 -3.45 19.29
N TYR A 121 2.43 -3.11 19.62
CA TYR A 121 1.95 -1.75 19.69
C TYR A 121 1.24 -1.49 21.02
N THR A 122 1.84 -0.69 21.84
CA THR A 122 1.20 -0.14 23.05
C THR A 122 0.54 1.20 22.74
N ASN A 123 -0.62 1.47 23.31
CA ASN A 123 -1.33 2.75 23.22
C ASN A 123 -1.83 3.12 21.80
N LEU A 124 -2.24 2.16 21.00
CA LEU A 124 -3.00 2.46 19.79
C LEU A 124 -4.45 2.82 20.12
N PRO A 125 -5.10 3.67 19.30
CA PRO A 125 -6.55 3.85 19.36
C PRO A 125 -7.28 2.51 19.24
N LYS A 126 -8.42 2.37 19.92
CA LYS A 126 -9.27 1.19 19.71
C LYS A 126 -9.94 1.26 18.35
N LEU A 127 -10.07 0.14 17.70
CA LEU A 127 -10.89 -0.02 16.51
C LEU A 127 -12.35 -0.24 16.97
N ASN A 128 -13.27 0.56 16.45
CA ASN A 128 -14.72 0.43 16.72
C ASN A 128 -15.32 -0.79 16.03
#